data_b19f4f8244943d0fd306add2ae0baaaa
#
_entry.id   b19f4f8244943d0fd306add2ae0baaaa
#
_cell.length_a   1.000
_cell.length_b   1.000
_cell.length_c   1.000
_cell.angle_alpha   90.00
_cell.angle_beta   90.00
_cell.angle_gamma   90.00
#
_symmetry.space_group_name_H-M   'P 1'
#
loop_
_entity.id
_entity.type
_entity.pdbx_description
1 polymer ?
#
loop_
_entity_poly.entity_id
_entity_poly.type
_entity_poly.pdbx_seq_one_letter_code
_entity_poly.pdbx_strand_id
1 'polypeptide(L)'
;MILSDRDIRAHIESGRITIDPFDPACVQPSSVDLHVDSQFRVFANSRYPFIDVREEMPDLTELVEVKPDEPFILHPGEFVLGSTLERVAIPDDLVARLEGKSSLGRLGLLIHSTAGYVDPGWDGYLTLELSNVANLPITIYPSMRIGQISFFRLTSPAEAPYGSAGNKYQGQRGPTPSRFFRDFER
;
A
#
# COMPACT_ATOMS: atom_id res chain seq x y z
N MET A 1 14.00 -14.42 -8.66
CA MET A 1 15.14 -13.45 -8.59
C MET A 1 14.56 -12.05 -8.45
N ILE A 2 15.13 -11.22 -7.59
CA ILE A 2 14.77 -9.81 -7.44
C ILE A 2 15.33 -9.00 -8.62
N LEU A 3 14.62 -7.98 -9.08
CA LEU A 3 15.10 -7.06 -10.11
C LEU A 3 16.09 -6.05 -9.52
N SER A 4 17.17 -5.78 -10.25
CA SER A 4 18.08 -4.68 -9.96
C SER A 4 17.49 -3.34 -10.43
N ASP A 5 18.09 -2.23 -10.00
CA ASP A 5 17.74 -0.88 -10.45
C ASP A 5 17.74 -0.73 -11.97
N ARG A 6 18.71 -1.33 -12.65
CA ARG A 6 18.80 -1.35 -14.12
C ARG A 6 17.61 -2.08 -14.74
N ASP A 7 17.26 -3.26 -14.21
CA ASP A 7 16.13 -4.04 -14.73
C ASP A 7 14.80 -3.35 -14.41
N ILE A 8 14.66 -2.74 -13.23
CA ILE A 8 13.49 -1.94 -12.85
C ILE A 8 13.28 -0.79 -13.85
N ARG A 9 14.33 0.00 -14.15
CA ARG A 9 14.25 1.09 -15.13
C ARG A 9 13.84 0.57 -16.50
N ALA A 10 14.44 -0.52 -17.00
CA ALA A 10 14.09 -1.12 -18.29
C ALA A 10 12.63 -1.59 -18.34
N HIS A 11 12.12 -2.17 -17.25
CA HIS A 11 10.70 -2.58 -17.16
C HIS A 11 9.75 -1.39 -17.13
N ILE A 12 10.12 -0.28 -16.49
CA ILE A 12 9.32 0.96 -16.48
C ILE A 12 9.35 1.62 -17.87
N GLU A 13 10.52 1.77 -18.49
CA GLU A 13 10.68 2.35 -19.82
C GLU A 13 9.92 1.58 -20.91
N SER A 14 9.86 0.25 -20.80
CA SER A 14 9.08 -0.61 -21.70
C SER A 14 7.58 -0.67 -21.38
N GLY A 15 7.12 -0.01 -20.32
CA GLY A 15 5.72 -0.02 -19.88
C GLY A 15 5.26 -1.34 -19.24
N ARG A 16 6.18 -2.26 -18.92
CA ARG A 16 5.85 -3.51 -18.23
C ARG A 16 5.55 -3.32 -16.74
N ILE A 17 6.23 -2.38 -16.10
CA ILE A 17 5.92 -1.89 -14.76
C ILE A 17 5.45 -0.45 -14.92
N THR A 18 4.34 -0.11 -14.29
CA THR A 18 3.88 1.27 -14.18
C THR A 18 4.02 1.72 -12.73
N ILE A 19 4.63 2.87 -12.54
CA ILE A 19 4.61 3.67 -11.29
C ILE A 19 4.27 5.08 -11.74
N ASP A 20 3.13 5.62 -11.32
CA ASP A 20 2.63 6.91 -11.79
C ASP A 20 2.05 7.74 -10.63
N PRO A 21 2.65 8.93 -10.33
CA PRO A 21 3.80 9.55 -11.00
C PRO A 21 5.12 8.81 -10.73
N PHE A 22 6.05 8.83 -11.69
CA PHE A 22 7.36 8.21 -11.54
C PHE A 22 8.47 9.25 -11.40
N ASP A 23 9.22 9.17 -10.31
CA ASP A 23 10.46 9.94 -10.11
C ASP A 23 11.67 8.99 -10.19
N PRO A 24 12.56 9.16 -11.22
CA PRO A 24 13.77 8.36 -11.34
C PRO A 24 14.71 8.42 -10.13
N ALA A 25 14.64 9.49 -9.32
CA ALA A 25 15.42 9.63 -8.09
C ALA A 25 14.96 8.70 -6.95
N CYS A 26 13.77 8.10 -7.09
CA CYS A 26 13.22 7.12 -6.15
C CYS A 26 13.72 5.70 -6.39
N VAL A 27 14.42 5.43 -7.51
CA VAL A 27 14.96 4.09 -7.79
C VAL A 27 16.18 3.81 -6.91
N GLN A 28 16.07 2.76 -6.12
CA GLN A 28 17.09 2.21 -5.23
C GLN A 28 17.72 0.96 -5.87
N PRO A 29 18.81 0.39 -5.36
CA PRO A 29 19.52 -0.76 -5.99
C PRO A 29 18.65 -1.97 -6.32
N SER A 30 17.52 -2.19 -5.61
CA SER A 30 16.59 -3.32 -5.84
C SER A 30 15.13 -2.99 -5.53
N SER A 31 14.78 -1.72 -5.47
CA SER A 31 13.41 -1.25 -5.15
C SER A 31 13.16 0.15 -5.70
N VAL A 32 11.92 0.61 -5.58
CA VAL A 32 11.52 2.00 -5.84
C VAL A 32 10.87 2.54 -4.58
N ASP A 33 11.29 3.71 -4.11
CA ASP A 33 10.62 4.43 -3.01
C ASP A 33 9.23 4.89 -3.47
N LEU A 34 8.24 4.74 -2.58
CA LEU A 34 6.87 5.21 -2.78
C LEU A 34 6.53 6.25 -1.73
N HIS A 35 5.61 7.16 -2.09
CA HIS A 35 5.16 8.25 -1.25
C HIS A 35 3.76 7.96 -0.69
N VAL A 36 3.46 8.53 0.48
CA VAL A 36 2.11 8.49 1.05
C VAL A 36 1.25 9.60 0.44
N ASP A 37 -0.01 9.28 0.14
CA ASP A 37 -1.01 10.27 -0.28
C ASP A 37 -1.53 11.11 0.91
N SER A 38 -2.34 12.12 0.62
CA SER A 38 -2.93 13.04 1.61
C SER A 38 -4.14 12.45 2.37
N GLN A 39 -4.67 11.31 1.92
CA GLN A 39 -5.88 10.71 2.46
C GLN A 39 -5.58 9.57 3.42
N PHE A 40 -6.26 9.59 4.57
CA PHE A 40 -6.16 8.57 5.61
C PHE A 40 -7.56 8.12 6.03
N ARG A 41 -7.71 6.83 6.41
CA ARG A 41 -8.91 6.32 7.07
C ARG A 41 -8.62 6.02 8.52
N VAL A 42 -9.35 6.69 9.40
CA VAL A 42 -9.27 6.54 10.85
C VAL A 42 -10.42 5.66 11.33
N PHE A 43 -10.14 4.74 12.25
CA PHE A 43 -11.15 3.85 12.79
C PHE A 43 -12.07 4.58 13.78
N ALA A 44 -13.38 4.45 13.56
CA ALA A 44 -14.44 5.03 14.41
C ALA A 44 -14.75 4.08 15.58
N ASN A 45 -13.83 3.97 16.53
CA ASN A 45 -13.85 2.98 17.63
C ASN A 45 -15.10 3.02 18.53
N SER A 46 -15.88 4.09 18.50
CA SER A 46 -17.10 4.24 19.29
C SER A 46 -18.38 3.74 18.61
N ARG A 47 -18.32 3.41 17.30
CA ARG A 47 -19.53 3.05 16.54
C ARG A 47 -19.92 1.60 16.66
N TYR A 48 -18.94 0.71 16.85
CA TYR A 48 -19.17 -0.72 16.90
C TYR A 48 -18.50 -1.32 18.13
N PRO A 49 -19.13 -2.30 18.80
CA PRO A 49 -18.54 -2.96 19.98
C PRO A 49 -17.41 -3.94 19.61
N PHE A 50 -17.39 -4.41 18.35
CA PHE A 50 -16.38 -5.30 17.79
C PHE A 50 -16.44 -5.25 16.26
N ILE A 51 -15.40 -5.76 15.59
CA ILE A 51 -15.37 -5.95 14.14
C ILE A 51 -15.86 -7.36 13.82
N ASP A 52 -17.03 -7.49 13.15
CA ASP A 52 -17.46 -8.76 12.58
C ASP A 52 -16.95 -8.83 11.14
N VAL A 53 -16.03 -9.75 10.88
CA VAL A 53 -15.39 -9.90 9.56
C VAL A 53 -16.35 -10.42 8.48
N ARG A 54 -17.52 -10.93 8.86
CA ARG A 54 -18.56 -11.44 7.95
C ARG A 54 -19.53 -10.35 7.49
N GLU A 55 -19.54 -9.21 8.18
CA GLU A 55 -20.48 -8.13 7.94
C GLU A 55 -19.81 -6.96 7.22
N GLU A 56 -20.53 -6.31 6.32
CA GLU A 56 -20.12 -5.02 5.81
C GLU A 56 -20.32 -3.95 6.90
N MET A 57 -19.25 -3.24 7.23
CA MET A 57 -19.27 -2.21 8.28
C MET A 57 -18.89 -0.86 7.65
N PRO A 58 -19.83 -0.18 6.94
CA PRO A 58 -19.52 0.98 6.12
C PRO A 58 -18.97 2.17 6.91
N ASP A 59 -19.42 2.31 8.18
CA ASP A 59 -19.04 3.41 9.06
C ASP A 59 -17.89 3.04 10.03
N LEU A 60 -17.21 1.92 9.79
CA LEU A 60 -16.09 1.48 10.64
C LEU A 60 -14.91 2.45 10.56
N THR A 61 -14.73 3.11 9.41
CA THR A 61 -13.64 4.08 9.19
C THR A 61 -14.18 5.37 8.62
N GLU A 62 -13.55 6.48 8.99
CA GLU A 62 -13.80 7.82 8.45
C GLU A 62 -12.62 8.28 7.60
N LEU A 63 -12.91 8.90 6.43
CA LEU A 63 -11.89 9.47 5.57
C LEU A 63 -11.49 10.85 6.10
N VAL A 64 -10.20 11.04 6.31
CA VAL A 64 -9.58 12.31 6.69
C VAL A 64 -8.64 12.73 5.58
N GLU A 65 -8.75 13.97 5.12
CA GLU A 65 -7.83 14.57 4.15
C GLU A 65 -6.95 15.60 4.84
N VAL A 66 -5.65 15.49 4.64
CA VAL A 66 -4.63 16.35 5.25
C VAL A 66 -4.09 17.30 4.20
N LYS A 67 -3.95 18.58 4.57
CA LYS A 67 -3.39 19.57 3.66
C LYS A 67 -1.89 19.34 3.44
N PRO A 68 -1.33 19.78 2.29
CA PRO A 68 0.08 19.50 1.95
C PRO A 68 1.10 19.91 3.01
N ASP A 69 0.85 21.01 3.73
CA ASP A 69 1.77 21.57 4.72
C ASP A 69 1.44 21.16 6.17
N GLU A 70 0.42 20.32 6.36
CA GLU A 70 -0.01 19.84 7.67
C GLU A 70 0.35 18.35 7.80
N PRO A 71 0.82 17.89 8.98
CA PRO A 71 1.05 16.45 9.19
C PRO A 71 -0.23 15.75 9.63
N PHE A 72 -0.41 14.50 9.20
CA PHE A 72 -1.22 13.54 9.94
C PHE A 72 -0.44 13.10 11.18
N ILE A 73 -1.06 13.15 12.36
CA ILE A 73 -0.43 12.75 13.62
C ILE A 73 -0.93 11.36 13.99
N LEU A 74 -0.04 10.38 13.93
CA LEU A 74 -0.33 8.98 14.29
C LEU A 74 0.10 8.75 15.75
N HIS A 75 -0.87 8.60 16.66
CA HIS A 75 -0.61 8.40 18.08
C HIS A 75 -0.12 6.98 18.39
N PRO A 76 0.58 6.78 19.53
CA PRO A 76 0.99 5.45 20.00
C PRO A 76 -0.17 4.45 20.06
N GLY A 77 0.00 3.27 19.45
CA GLY A 77 -1.01 2.23 19.43
C GLY A 77 -2.15 2.44 18.42
N GLU A 78 -2.17 3.56 17.68
CA GLU A 78 -3.13 3.75 16.60
C GLU A 78 -2.80 2.93 15.36
N PHE A 79 -3.86 2.52 14.69
CA PHE A 79 -3.84 1.87 13.38
C PHE A 79 -4.77 2.64 12.42
N VAL A 80 -4.23 3.03 11.27
CA VAL A 80 -4.98 3.77 10.24
C VAL A 80 -4.63 3.24 8.86
N LEU A 81 -5.52 3.44 7.89
CA LEU A 81 -5.24 3.12 6.50
C LEU A 81 -4.81 4.39 5.77
N GLY A 82 -3.68 4.31 5.09
CA GLY A 82 -3.24 5.27 4.09
C GLY A 82 -3.24 4.64 2.70
N SER A 83 -2.75 5.37 1.71
CA SER A 83 -2.47 4.83 0.38
C SER A 83 -1.17 5.39 -0.17
N THR A 84 -0.62 4.70 -1.17
CA THR A 84 0.45 5.26 -1.98
C THR A 84 -0.08 6.41 -2.82
N LEU A 85 0.76 7.43 -3.03
CA LEU A 85 0.53 8.51 -4.00
C LEU A 85 0.57 7.95 -5.42
N GLU A 86 1.43 6.95 -5.64
CA GLU A 86 1.65 6.33 -6.94
C GLU A 86 0.64 5.21 -7.20
N ARG A 87 0.11 5.20 -8.42
CA ARG A 87 -0.50 4.01 -9.00
C ARG A 87 0.62 3.05 -9.39
N VAL A 88 0.45 1.79 -9.04
CA VAL A 88 1.37 0.71 -9.37
C VAL A 88 0.65 -0.33 -10.23
N ALA A 89 1.25 -0.69 -11.38
CA ALA A 89 0.79 -1.83 -12.17
C ALA A 89 1.97 -2.74 -12.54
N ILE A 90 1.74 -4.04 -12.45
CA ILE A 90 2.75 -5.08 -12.73
C ILE A 90 2.19 -6.15 -13.66
N PRO A 91 3.03 -6.77 -14.52
CA PRO A 91 2.61 -7.83 -15.41
C PRO A 91 2.36 -9.15 -14.67
N ASP A 92 1.88 -10.14 -15.39
CA ASP A 92 1.51 -11.47 -14.88
C ASP A 92 2.71 -12.38 -14.53
N ASP A 93 3.92 -12.01 -14.93
CA ASP A 93 5.16 -12.75 -14.67
C ASP A 93 6.05 -12.13 -13.58
N LEU A 94 5.55 -11.06 -12.94
CA LEU A 94 6.20 -10.43 -11.78
C LEU A 94 5.26 -10.44 -10.58
N VAL A 95 5.84 -10.67 -9.40
CA VAL A 95 5.23 -10.35 -8.11
C VAL A 95 6.01 -9.20 -7.50
N ALA A 96 5.33 -8.27 -6.83
CA ALA A 96 6.01 -7.23 -6.10
C ALA A 96 5.84 -7.39 -4.59
N ARG A 97 6.70 -6.71 -3.82
CA ARG A 97 6.64 -6.69 -2.37
C ARG A 97 6.82 -5.28 -1.86
N LEU A 98 5.79 -4.83 -1.12
CA LEU A 98 5.83 -3.57 -0.39
C LEU A 98 6.56 -3.77 0.93
N GLU A 99 7.49 -2.88 1.24
CA GLU A 99 8.25 -2.87 2.49
C GLU A 99 8.35 -1.45 3.05
N GLY A 100 8.49 -1.35 4.38
CA GLY A 100 8.75 -0.09 5.04
C GLY A 100 10.16 0.43 4.79
N LYS A 101 10.36 1.71 5.05
CA LYS A 101 11.70 2.29 5.06
C LYS A 101 12.36 2.07 6.43
N SER A 102 13.57 1.52 6.43
CA SER A 102 14.33 1.23 7.64
C SER A 102 14.47 2.45 8.59
N SER A 103 14.60 3.66 8.03
CA SER A 103 14.68 4.89 8.81
C SER A 103 13.40 5.21 9.57
N LEU A 104 12.23 4.92 9.00
CA LEU A 104 10.92 5.09 9.64
C LEU A 104 10.61 3.94 10.61
N GLY A 105 10.98 2.72 10.24
CA GLY A 105 10.85 1.57 11.13
C GLY A 105 11.62 1.73 12.45
N ARG A 106 12.79 2.39 12.42
CA ARG A 106 13.56 2.74 13.62
C ARG A 106 12.89 3.77 14.53
N LEU A 107 11.90 4.51 14.01
CA LEU A 107 11.06 5.42 14.79
C LEU A 107 9.79 4.75 15.29
N GLY A 108 9.55 3.48 14.91
CA GLY A 108 8.38 2.71 15.30
C GLY A 108 7.19 2.84 14.34
N LEU A 109 7.40 3.37 13.13
CA LEU A 109 6.38 3.39 12.09
C LEU A 109 6.38 2.09 11.29
N LEU A 110 5.26 1.36 11.31
CA LEU A 110 4.98 0.25 10.42
C LEU A 110 4.05 0.75 9.30
N ILE A 111 4.24 0.25 8.08
CA ILE A 111 3.41 0.65 6.93
C ILE A 111 2.56 -0.49 6.37
N HIS A 112 2.84 -1.71 6.77
CA HIS A 112 2.01 -2.90 6.60
C HIS A 112 2.34 -3.88 7.73
N SER A 113 1.39 -4.73 8.07
CA SER A 113 1.58 -5.70 9.16
C SER A 113 1.77 -7.12 8.63
N THR A 114 1.01 -7.54 7.62
CA THR A 114 0.96 -8.93 7.18
C THR A 114 0.97 -9.12 5.66
N ALA A 115 0.43 -8.19 4.88
CA ALA A 115 0.16 -8.36 3.46
C ALA A 115 1.08 -7.50 2.60
N GLY A 116 2.37 -7.85 2.55
CA GLY A 116 3.36 -7.12 1.75
C GLY A 116 3.42 -7.53 0.28
N TYR A 117 2.81 -8.65 -0.13
CA TYR A 117 2.80 -9.09 -1.53
C TYR A 117 1.78 -8.31 -2.35
N VAL A 118 2.22 -7.93 -3.57
CA VAL A 118 1.39 -7.37 -4.64
C VAL A 118 1.37 -8.39 -5.76
N ASP A 119 0.21 -9.00 -5.98
CA ASP A 119 0.06 -10.14 -6.88
C ASP A 119 0.29 -9.77 -8.35
N PRO A 120 0.76 -10.73 -9.17
CA PRO A 120 0.89 -10.58 -10.62
C PRO A 120 -0.41 -10.11 -11.27
N GLY A 121 -0.34 -9.13 -12.16
CA GLY A 121 -1.52 -8.52 -12.79
C GLY A 121 -2.19 -7.41 -11.99
N TRP A 122 -1.66 -7.04 -10.82
CA TRP A 122 -2.13 -5.91 -10.05
C TRP A 122 -2.09 -4.60 -10.84
N ASP A 123 -3.11 -3.79 -10.66
CA ASP A 123 -3.20 -2.42 -11.15
C ASP A 123 -4.03 -1.58 -10.16
N GLY A 124 -3.45 -0.57 -9.54
CA GLY A 124 -4.12 0.30 -8.57
C GLY A 124 -3.16 1.00 -7.61
N TYR A 125 -3.74 1.69 -6.64
CA TYR A 125 -3.00 2.31 -5.54
C TYR A 125 -2.88 1.31 -4.39
N LEU A 126 -1.73 1.27 -3.70
CA LEU A 126 -1.54 0.33 -2.60
C LEU A 126 -2.08 0.93 -1.31
N THR A 127 -2.93 0.20 -0.60
CA THR A 127 -3.35 0.58 0.75
C THR A 127 -2.23 0.30 1.73
N LEU A 128 -1.93 1.27 2.58
CA LEU A 128 -0.93 1.21 3.64
C LEU A 128 -1.63 0.97 4.98
N GLU A 129 -1.15 0.01 5.74
CA GLU A 129 -1.62 -0.34 7.10
C GLU A 129 -0.69 0.32 8.12
N LEU A 130 -0.89 1.63 8.33
CA LEU A 130 0.01 2.45 9.15
C LEU A 130 -0.26 2.21 10.64
N SER A 131 0.78 1.88 11.39
CA SER A 131 0.69 1.78 12.85
C SER A 131 1.93 2.33 13.54
N ASN A 132 1.71 2.91 14.71
CA ASN A 132 2.76 3.47 15.57
C ASN A 132 2.96 2.56 16.79
N VAL A 133 4.09 1.86 16.81
CA VAL A 133 4.48 0.99 17.93
C VAL A 133 5.46 1.68 18.90
N ALA A 134 5.79 2.96 18.65
CA ALA A 134 6.59 3.77 19.58
C ALA A 134 5.74 4.39 20.68
N ASN A 135 6.38 5.09 21.62
CA ASN A 135 5.71 5.74 22.76
C ASN A 135 5.40 7.22 22.51
N LEU A 136 5.82 7.78 21.38
CA LEU A 136 5.56 9.17 21.00
C LEU A 136 4.75 9.23 19.70
N PRO A 137 3.90 10.23 19.51
CA PRO A 137 3.22 10.47 18.24
C PRO A 137 4.22 10.65 17.10
N ILE A 138 3.90 10.10 15.93
CA ILE A 138 4.69 10.22 14.70
C ILE A 138 3.94 11.12 13.73
N THR A 139 4.62 12.10 13.14
CA THR A 139 4.07 12.96 12.10
C THR A 139 4.30 12.33 10.73
N ILE A 140 3.24 12.26 9.93
CA ILE A 140 3.26 11.75 8.56
C ILE A 140 2.82 12.90 7.64
N TYR A 141 3.73 13.40 6.81
CA TYR A 141 3.42 14.47 5.87
C TYR A 141 3.00 13.88 4.52
N PRO A 142 1.97 14.44 3.87
CA PRO A 142 1.64 14.07 2.49
C PRO A 142 2.85 14.15 1.56
N SER A 143 2.95 13.23 0.62
CA SER A 143 4.05 13.12 -0.35
C SER A 143 5.43 12.82 0.25
N MET A 144 5.55 12.47 1.54
CA MET A 144 6.82 11.95 2.06
C MET A 144 7.05 10.51 1.59
N ARG A 145 8.31 10.13 1.41
CA ARG A 145 8.69 8.73 1.14
C ARG A 145 8.34 7.87 2.34
N ILE A 146 7.40 6.95 2.17
CA ILE A 146 6.83 6.15 3.25
C ILE A 146 7.25 4.68 3.21
N GLY A 147 7.42 4.14 2.01
CA GLY A 147 7.76 2.75 1.78
C GLY A 147 8.62 2.56 0.55
N GLN A 148 8.80 1.32 0.17
CA GLN A 148 9.52 0.92 -1.03
C GLN A 148 8.89 -0.36 -1.60
N ILE A 149 8.96 -0.51 -2.92
CA ILE A 149 8.45 -1.69 -3.62
C ILE A 149 9.57 -2.39 -4.37
N SER A 150 9.70 -3.70 -4.17
CA SER A 150 10.64 -4.58 -4.87
C SER A 150 9.90 -5.52 -5.79
N PHE A 151 10.54 -5.98 -6.87
CA PHE A 151 9.93 -6.84 -7.89
C PHE A 151 10.70 -8.14 -8.05
N PHE A 152 9.97 -9.25 -8.17
CA PHE A 152 10.52 -10.58 -8.29
C PHE A 152 9.92 -11.27 -9.51
N ARG A 153 10.78 -11.93 -10.30
CA ARG A 153 10.32 -12.76 -11.42
C ARG A 153 9.71 -14.05 -10.90
N LEU A 154 8.55 -14.42 -11.41
CA LEU A 154 7.99 -15.73 -11.25
C LEU A 154 8.74 -16.76 -12.13
N THR A 155 8.64 -18.02 -11.79
CA THR A 155 9.21 -19.13 -12.59
C THR A 155 8.47 -19.32 -13.92
N SER A 156 7.20 -18.91 -13.98
CA SER A 156 6.34 -18.83 -15.15
C SER A 156 5.28 -17.75 -14.90
N PRO A 157 4.64 -17.19 -15.94
CA PRO A 157 3.51 -16.29 -15.75
C PRO A 157 2.39 -16.92 -14.95
N ALA A 158 1.67 -16.12 -14.16
CA ALA A 158 0.50 -16.58 -13.40
C ALA A 158 -0.59 -17.05 -14.37
N GLU A 159 -1.17 -18.23 -14.13
CA GLU A 159 -2.28 -18.75 -14.93
C GLU A 159 -3.56 -17.93 -14.74
N ALA A 160 -3.78 -17.38 -13.52
CA ALA A 160 -4.90 -16.53 -13.18
C ALA A 160 -4.38 -15.25 -12.48
N PRO A 161 -3.89 -14.26 -13.24
CA PRO A 161 -3.37 -13.02 -12.66
C PRO A 161 -4.46 -12.21 -11.94
N TYR A 162 -4.05 -11.38 -11.00
CA TYR A 162 -4.96 -10.51 -10.25
C TYR A 162 -5.81 -9.66 -11.19
N GLY A 163 -7.12 -9.58 -10.92
CA GLY A 163 -8.10 -8.91 -11.78
C GLY A 163 -8.81 -9.84 -12.79
N SER A 164 -8.28 -11.04 -13.07
CA SER A 164 -8.92 -11.99 -14.01
C SER A 164 -10.11 -12.74 -13.41
N ALA A 165 -10.18 -12.86 -12.07
CA ALA A 165 -11.14 -13.71 -11.34
C ALA A 165 -11.95 -12.95 -10.26
N GLY A 166 -12.27 -11.67 -10.47
CA GLY A 166 -13.12 -10.92 -9.53
C GLY A 166 -12.44 -10.60 -8.19
N ASN A 167 -11.15 -10.34 -8.21
CA ASN A 167 -10.39 -9.95 -7.02
C ASN A 167 -10.92 -8.67 -6.39
N LYS A 168 -10.87 -8.57 -5.05
CA LYS A 168 -11.56 -7.56 -4.25
C LYS A 168 -11.07 -6.13 -4.47
N TYR A 169 -9.78 -5.92 -4.81
CA TYR A 169 -9.15 -4.60 -4.75
C TYR A 169 -8.55 -4.11 -6.07
N GLN A 170 -8.74 -4.84 -7.18
CA GLN A 170 -8.26 -4.38 -8.49
C GLN A 170 -8.82 -3.01 -8.84
N GLY A 171 -7.94 -2.10 -9.27
CA GLY A 171 -8.33 -0.73 -9.63
C GLY A 171 -8.68 0.18 -8.46
N GLN A 172 -8.38 -0.22 -7.20
CA GLN A 172 -8.68 0.63 -6.05
C GLN A 172 -7.94 1.97 -6.10
N ARG A 173 -8.57 2.99 -5.49
CA ARG A 173 -8.03 4.34 -5.37
C ARG A 173 -8.13 4.80 -3.91
N GLY A 174 -7.07 5.49 -3.46
CA GLY A 174 -6.97 5.96 -2.08
C GLY A 174 -6.99 4.82 -1.04
N PRO A 175 -7.07 5.15 0.25
CA PRO A 175 -7.11 4.16 1.32
C PRO A 175 -8.46 3.42 1.30
N THR A 176 -8.44 2.17 0.85
CA THR A 176 -9.64 1.34 0.69
C THR A 176 -9.88 0.51 1.95
N PRO A 177 -11.09 0.52 2.53
CA PRO A 177 -11.41 -0.31 3.70
C PRO A 177 -11.46 -1.79 3.32
N SER A 178 -11.43 -2.66 4.36
CA SER A 178 -11.51 -4.11 4.16
C SER A 178 -12.79 -4.51 3.45
N ARG A 179 -12.66 -5.43 2.49
CA ARG A 179 -13.77 -6.09 1.78
C ARG A 179 -13.81 -7.59 2.12
N PHE A 180 -13.32 -7.98 3.29
CA PHE A 180 -13.21 -9.39 3.69
C PHE A 180 -14.59 -10.06 3.80
N PHE A 181 -15.65 -9.34 4.16
CA PHE A 181 -17.04 -9.83 4.21
C PHE A 181 -17.49 -10.51 2.90
N ARG A 182 -16.94 -10.10 1.75
CA ARG A 182 -17.26 -10.72 0.45
C ARG A 182 -16.88 -12.20 0.33
N ASP A 183 -16.02 -12.72 1.21
CA ASP A 183 -15.70 -14.15 1.24
C ASP A 183 -16.86 -14.97 1.80
N PHE A 184 -17.84 -14.33 2.44
CA PHE A 184 -19.05 -14.93 2.99
C PHE A 184 -20.30 -14.67 2.14
N GLU A 185 -20.23 -13.80 1.13
CA GLU A 185 -21.27 -13.60 0.11
C GLU A 185 -21.20 -14.78 -0.87
N ARG A 186 -22.08 -15.79 -0.68
CA ARG A 186 -22.24 -16.95 -1.58
C ARG A 186 -23.62 -16.98 -2.19
#